data_451a4ca78817674bb40c5bac69cc5a65
#
_entry.id   451a4ca78817674bb40c5bac69cc5a65
#
_cell.length_a   1.000
_cell.length_b   1.000
_cell.length_c   1.000
_cell.angle_alpha   90.00
_cell.angle_beta   90.00
_cell.angle_gamma   90.00
#
_symmetry.space_group_name_H-M   'P 1'
#
loop_
_entity.id
_entity.type
_entity.pdbx_description
1 polymer ?
#
loop_
_entity_poly.entity_id
_entity_poly.type
_entity_poly.pdbx_seq_one_letter_code
_entity_poly.pdbx_strand_id
1 'polypeptide(L)'
;IRANIAALEEAGATVLYQAVDARDEAAVKAALKTISSQLGPVKGLIHGAVVLADKRLEDKTLEQFDAVWATKVTALRHILSALDLSQLKGAAFFSSSTARYGRLGQSDYAKANEALNKAAQLLSRRLPHARLAAIGWGPWDGGMVTDSLKPLFEAEGVGLIGLEAGGALLVS
;
A
#
# COMPACT_ATOMS: atom_id res chain seq x y z
N ILE A 1 -3.40 16.09 -0.76
CA ILE A 1 -4.14 15.46 -1.87
C ILE A 1 -4.20 16.43 -3.05
N ARG A 2 -4.78 17.64 -2.93
CA ARG A 2 -4.93 18.59 -4.05
C ARG A 2 -3.61 18.91 -4.75
N ALA A 3 -2.54 19.18 -3.99
CA ALA A 3 -1.21 19.44 -4.56
C ALA A 3 -0.66 18.25 -5.37
N ASN A 4 -0.89 17.01 -4.91
CA ASN A 4 -0.44 15.83 -5.62
C ASN A 4 -1.26 15.60 -6.92
N ILE A 5 -2.57 15.91 -6.90
CA ILE A 5 -3.40 15.85 -8.10
C ILE A 5 -2.89 16.87 -9.13
N ALA A 6 -2.69 18.13 -8.72
CA ALA A 6 -2.17 19.17 -9.60
C ALA A 6 -0.82 18.80 -10.21
N ALA A 7 0.11 18.25 -9.42
CA ALA A 7 1.41 17.82 -9.93
C ALA A 7 1.31 16.68 -10.96
N LEU A 8 0.36 15.75 -10.78
CA LEU A 8 0.12 14.69 -11.77
C LEU A 8 -0.49 15.24 -13.07
N GLU A 9 -1.41 16.20 -12.97
CA GLU A 9 -2.01 16.87 -14.12
C GLU A 9 -1.00 17.72 -14.88
N GLU A 10 -0.13 18.45 -14.18
CA GLU A 10 1.01 19.18 -14.76
C GLU A 10 1.98 18.25 -15.49
N ALA A 11 2.16 17.04 -15.01
CA ALA A 11 2.95 16.01 -15.68
C ALA A 11 2.21 15.35 -16.88
N GLY A 12 1.01 15.81 -17.22
CA GLY A 12 0.22 15.34 -18.37
C GLY A 12 -0.67 14.13 -18.08
N ALA A 13 -0.86 13.74 -16.81
CA ALA A 13 -1.75 12.65 -16.48
C ALA A 13 -3.21 13.10 -16.40
N THR A 14 -4.14 12.24 -16.85
CA THR A 14 -5.58 12.42 -16.56
C THR A 14 -5.86 11.81 -15.19
N VAL A 15 -6.32 12.62 -14.24
CA VAL A 15 -6.54 12.20 -12.87
C VAL A 15 -8.03 12.10 -12.54
N LEU A 16 -8.45 10.97 -12.01
CA LEU A 16 -9.77 10.75 -11.43
C LEU A 16 -9.64 10.40 -9.95
N TYR A 17 -9.91 11.35 -9.07
CA TYR A 17 -9.87 11.13 -7.64
C TYR A 17 -11.21 10.61 -7.12
N GLN A 18 -11.17 9.51 -6.36
CA GLN A 18 -12.32 8.91 -5.68
C GLN A 18 -12.04 8.79 -4.19
N ALA A 19 -12.83 9.46 -3.35
CA ALA A 19 -12.77 9.32 -1.89
C ALA A 19 -13.56 8.08 -1.46
N VAL A 20 -12.88 6.96 -1.25
CA VAL A 20 -13.50 5.66 -0.96
C VAL A 20 -12.79 5.02 0.23
N ASP A 21 -13.57 4.47 1.16
CA ASP A 21 -13.01 3.56 2.15
C ASP A 21 -12.77 2.19 1.50
N ALA A 22 -11.52 1.83 1.31
CA ALA A 22 -11.13 0.58 0.67
C ALA A 22 -11.55 -0.67 1.48
N ARG A 23 -11.98 -0.51 2.73
CA ARG A 23 -12.54 -1.58 3.56
C ARG A 23 -14.01 -1.88 3.22
N ASP A 24 -14.69 -0.99 2.51
CA ASP A 24 -16.06 -1.18 2.02
C ASP A 24 -16.01 -1.79 0.60
N GLU A 25 -16.37 -3.06 0.51
CA GLU A 25 -16.35 -3.80 -0.76
C GLU A 25 -17.30 -3.20 -1.79
N ALA A 26 -18.48 -2.76 -1.39
CA ALA A 26 -19.46 -2.21 -2.31
C ALA A 26 -18.99 -0.85 -2.87
N ALA A 27 -18.42 0.00 -2.01
CA ALA A 27 -17.85 1.28 -2.41
C ALA A 27 -16.64 1.11 -3.35
N VAL A 28 -15.76 0.15 -3.07
CA VAL A 28 -14.62 -0.19 -3.96
C VAL A 28 -15.12 -0.65 -5.33
N LYS A 29 -16.11 -1.53 -5.37
CA LYS A 29 -16.70 -2.05 -6.61
C LYS A 29 -17.32 -0.93 -7.46
N ALA A 30 -18.06 -0.03 -6.82
CA ALA A 30 -18.66 1.13 -7.50
C ALA A 30 -17.60 2.08 -8.05
N ALA A 31 -16.57 2.39 -7.27
CA ALA A 31 -15.47 3.25 -7.69
C ALA A 31 -14.70 2.67 -8.88
N LEU A 32 -14.32 1.39 -8.83
CA LEU A 32 -13.61 0.72 -9.92
C LEU A 32 -14.45 0.62 -11.21
N LYS A 33 -15.77 0.42 -11.08
CA LYS A 33 -16.69 0.49 -12.21
C LYS A 33 -16.67 1.88 -12.87
N THR A 34 -16.72 2.95 -12.06
CA THR A 34 -16.64 4.32 -12.55
C THR A 34 -15.30 4.59 -13.23
N ILE A 35 -14.19 4.20 -12.61
CA ILE A 35 -12.85 4.34 -13.16
C ILE A 35 -12.75 3.63 -14.51
N SER A 36 -13.17 2.38 -14.59
CA SER A 36 -13.09 1.59 -15.82
C SER A 36 -13.97 2.15 -16.93
N SER A 37 -15.11 2.78 -16.61
CA SER A 37 -15.98 3.40 -17.61
C SER A 37 -15.43 4.71 -18.16
N GLN A 38 -14.65 5.44 -17.38
CA GLN A 38 -14.12 6.76 -17.77
C GLN A 38 -12.69 6.68 -18.34
N LEU A 39 -11.85 5.84 -17.78
CA LEU A 39 -10.42 5.76 -18.10
C LEU A 39 -10.01 4.43 -18.76
N GLY A 40 -10.95 3.51 -18.92
CA GLY A 40 -10.68 2.17 -19.45
C GLY A 40 -10.20 1.19 -18.37
N PRO A 41 -9.79 -0.03 -18.76
CA PRO A 41 -9.42 -1.07 -17.82
C PRO A 41 -8.18 -0.72 -17.01
N VAL A 42 -8.19 -1.07 -15.72
CA VAL A 42 -7.04 -0.87 -14.82
C VAL A 42 -5.91 -1.82 -15.24
N LYS A 43 -4.78 -1.25 -15.64
CA LYS A 43 -3.58 -1.99 -16.07
C LYS A 43 -2.48 -2.02 -15.01
N GLY A 44 -2.49 -1.08 -14.07
CA GLY A 44 -1.54 -0.99 -12.97
C GLY A 44 -2.23 -0.79 -11.65
N LEU A 45 -1.70 -1.37 -10.58
CA LEU A 45 -2.20 -1.21 -9.22
C LEU A 45 -1.05 -0.89 -8.26
N ILE A 46 -1.14 0.23 -7.55
CA ILE A 46 -0.28 0.51 -6.40
C ILE A 46 -1.15 0.46 -5.15
N HIS A 47 -0.90 -0.50 -4.26
CA HIS A 47 -1.61 -0.63 -3.00
C HIS A 47 -0.74 -0.11 -1.85
N GLY A 48 -0.97 1.15 -1.46
CA GLY A 48 -0.25 1.84 -0.39
C GLY A 48 -1.12 2.18 0.83
N ALA A 49 -2.34 1.64 0.94
CA ALA A 49 -3.20 1.92 2.07
C ALA A 49 -2.57 1.48 3.39
N VAL A 50 -2.66 2.33 4.41
CA VAL A 50 -2.05 2.09 5.72
C VAL A 50 -2.81 2.78 6.84
N VAL A 51 -2.83 2.12 7.97
CA VAL A 51 -3.16 2.69 9.29
C VAL A 51 -2.18 2.08 10.29
N LEU A 52 -1.76 2.88 11.26
CA LEU A 52 -0.91 2.43 12.36
C LEU A 52 -1.73 2.40 13.65
N ALA A 53 -1.51 1.36 14.44
CA ALA A 53 -2.09 1.19 15.77
C ALA A 53 -1.03 0.61 16.72
N ASP A 54 0.16 1.24 16.71
CA ASP A 54 1.35 0.74 17.39
C ASP A 54 1.12 0.67 18.90
N LYS A 55 1.16 -0.55 19.41
CA LYS A 55 1.08 -0.87 20.84
C LYS A 55 1.75 -2.21 21.11
N ARG A 56 2.25 -2.39 22.33
CA ARG A 56 2.74 -3.70 22.77
C ARG A 56 1.61 -4.73 22.67
N LEU A 57 1.97 -5.99 22.48
CA LEU A 57 0.99 -7.07 22.23
C LEU A 57 0.01 -7.23 23.40
N GLU A 58 0.50 -7.06 24.62
CA GLU A 58 -0.27 -7.12 25.86
C GLU A 58 -1.32 -5.99 26.01
N ASP A 59 -1.07 -4.83 25.37
CA ASP A 59 -1.93 -3.65 25.41
C ASP A 59 -2.79 -3.48 24.14
N LYS A 60 -2.60 -4.34 23.16
CA LYS A 60 -3.26 -4.24 21.84
C LYS A 60 -4.66 -4.82 21.87
N THR A 61 -5.65 -4.03 21.42
CA THR A 61 -7.02 -4.52 21.29
C THR A 61 -7.24 -5.22 19.94
N LEU A 62 -8.29 -6.05 19.86
CA LEU A 62 -8.69 -6.71 18.61
C LEU A 62 -9.10 -5.69 17.55
N GLU A 63 -9.78 -4.62 17.94
CA GLU A 63 -10.21 -3.55 17.03
C GLU A 63 -9.01 -2.85 16.38
N GLN A 64 -7.94 -2.64 17.12
CA GLN A 64 -6.69 -2.07 16.60
C GLN A 64 -6.04 -3.02 15.61
N PHE A 65 -5.98 -4.30 15.94
CA PHE A 65 -5.46 -5.34 15.06
C PHE A 65 -6.27 -5.44 13.76
N ASP A 66 -7.60 -5.49 13.89
CA ASP A 66 -8.52 -5.62 12.76
C ASP A 66 -8.48 -4.37 11.87
N ALA A 67 -8.33 -3.18 12.43
CA ALA A 67 -8.20 -1.95 11.65
C ALA A 67 -6.97 -1.98 10.72
N VAL A 68 -5.81 -2.43 11.23
CA VAL A 68 -4.58 -2.57 10.44
C VAL A 68 -4.75 -3.65 9.37
N TRP A 69 -5.28 -4.81 9.75
CA TRP A 69 -5.55 -5.91 8.83
C TRP A 69 -6.54 -5.53 7.74
N ALA A 70 -7.66 -4.94 8.10
CA ALA A 70 -8.70 -4.55 7.15
C ALA A 70 -8.19 -3.52 6.14
N THR A 71 -7.40 -2.54 6.58
CA THR A 71 -6.86 -1.50 5.71
C THR A 71 -5.85 -2.05 4.70
N LYS A 72 -5.02 -3.01 5.10
CA LYS A 72 -3.99 -3.56 4.21
C LYS A 72 -4.47 -4.79 3.43
N VAL A 73 -5.03 -5.76 4.12
CA VAL A 73 -5.28 -7.09 3.52
C VAL A 73 -6.70 -7.19 2.97
N THR A 74 -7.72 -6.81 3.76
CA THR A 74 -9.10 -6.88 3.29
C THR A 74 -9.35 -5.90 2.15
N ALA A 75 -8.81 -4.67 2.23
CA ALA A 75 -8.88 -3.69 1.16
C ALA A 75 -8.25 -4.20 -0.15
N LEU A 76 -7.06 -4.81 -0.09
CA LEU A 76 -6.44 -5.42 -1.27
C LEU A 76 -7.33 -6.51 -1.88
N ARG A 77 -7.93 -7.37 -1.03
CA ARG A 77 -8.86 -8.40 -1.49
C ARG A 77 -10.06 -7.80 -2.22
N HIS A 78 -10.67 -6.75 -1.68
CA HIS A 78 -11.81 -6.07 -2.32
C HIS A 78 -11.42 -5.48 -3.67
N ILE A 79 -10.25 -4.81 -3.76
CA ILE A 79 -9.75 -4.27 -5.01
C ILE A 79 -9.53 -5.38 -6.05
N LEU A 80 -8.81 -6.43 -5.68
CA LEU A 80 -8.51 -7.54 -6.61
C LEU A 80 -9.76 -8.28 -7.07
N SER A 81 -10.77 -8.43 -6.20
CA SER A 81 -12.04 -9.08 -6.54
C SER A 81 -12.90 -8.27 -7.52
N ALA A 82 -12.68 -6.96 -7.58
CA ALA A 82 -13.44 -6.05 -8.44
C ALA A 82 -12.71 -5.69 -9.75
N LEU A 83 -11.43 -6.07 -9.90
CA LEU A 83 -10.64 -5.86 -11.11
C LEU A 83 -10.79 -6.99 -12.12
N ASP A 84 -10.75 -6.64 -13.41
CA ASP A 84 -10.45 -7.61 -14.46
C ASP A 84 -8.94 -7.91 -14.46
N LEU A 85 -8.57 -8.96 -13.76
CA LEU A 85 -7.16 -9.35 -13.61
C LEU A 85 -6.49 -9.76 -14.94
N SER A 86 -7.26 -10.07 -15.99
CA SER A 86 -6.70 -10.36 -17.32
C SER A 86 -6.06 -9.12 -17.96
N GLN A 87 -6.51 -7.93 -17.59
CA GLN A 87 -6.00 -6.65 -18.09
C GLN A 87 -4.83 -6.10 -17.27
N LEU A 88 -4.62 -6.64 -16.06
CA LEU A 88 -3.57 -6.16 -15.17
C LEU A 88 -2.18 -6.48 -15.72
N LYS A 89 -1.34 -5.47 -15.87
CA LYS A 89 0.05 -5.58 -16.36
C LYS A 89 1.06 -5.54 -15.23
N GLY A 90 0.72 -4.88 -14.12
CA GLY A 90 1.60 -4.80 -12.95
C GLY A 90 0.87 -4.41 -11.68
N ALA A 91 1.40 -4.86 -10.55
CA ALA A 91 0.96 -4.38 -9.26
C ALA A 91 2.12 -4.30 -8.26
N ALA A 92 2.15 -3.21 -7.50
CA ALA A 92 3.07 -3.02 -6.40
C ALA A 92 2.30 -2.90 -5.07
N PHE A 93 2.61 -3.79 -4.13
CA PHE A 93 2.05 -3.74 -2.79
C PHE A 93 3.08 -3.16 -1.83
N PHE A 94 2.72 -2.07 -1.16
CA PHE A 94 3.59 -1.43 -0.19
C PHE A 94 3.59 -2.22 1.11
N SER A 95 4.52 -3.15 1.18
CA SER A 95 4.87 -3.90 2.38
C SER A 95 5.86 -3.10 3.23
N SER A 96 6.47 -3.72 4.21
CA SER A 96 7.45 -3.10 5.11
C SER A 96 8.55 -4.09 5.46
N SER A 97 9.75 -3.58 5.71
CA SER A 97 10.86 -4.32 6.32
C SER A 97 10.45 -4.93 7.67
N THR A 98 9.50 -4.30 8.37
CA THR A 98 8.91 -4.82 9.62
C THR A 98 8.28 -6.21 9.44
N ALA A 99 7.76 -6.54 8.26
CA ALA A 99 7.25 -7.89 7.97
C ALA A 99 8.33 -8.97 8.12
N ARG A 100 9.59 -8.62 7.81
CA ARG A 100 10.71 -9.56 7.83
C ARG A 100 11.46 -9.56 9.16
N TYR A 101 11.65 -8.39 9.74
CA TYR A 101 12.52 -8.20 10.90
C TYR A 101 11.75 -7.96 12.19
N GLY A 102 10.43 -7.71 12.11
CA GLY A 102 9.63 -7.31 13.25
C GLY A 102 9.96 -5.88 13.70
N ARG A 103 9.11 -5.33 14.54
CA ARG A 103 9.35 -4.11 15.31
C ARG A 103 8.46 -4.16 16.55
N LEU A 104 9.02 -3.74 17.68
CA LEU A 104 8.28 -3.69 18.94
C LEU A 104 7.00 -2.82 18.78
N GLY A 105 5.87 -3.34 19.21
CA GLY A 105 4.57 -2.66 19.10
C GLY A 105 3.86 -2.81 17.76
N GLN A 106 4.48 -3.43 16.74
CA GLN A 106 3.96 -3.52 15.37
C GLN A 106 3.59 -4.94 14.93
N SER A 107 3.14 -5.80 15.83
CA SER A 107 2.80 -7.20 15.53
C SER A 107 1.70 -7.35 14.47
N ASP A 108 0.65 -6.51 14.53
CA ASP A 108 -0.42 -6.40 13.54
C ASP A 108 0.08 -5.89 12.19
N TYR A 109 0.89 -4.84 12.22
CA TYR A 109 1.48 -4.24 11.03
C TYR A 109 2.46 -5.20 10.34
N ALA A 110 3.32 -5.88 11.10
CA ALA A 110 4.21 -6.91 10.58
C ALA A 110 3.43 -8.04 9.89
N LYS A 111 2.39 -8.57 10.56
CA LYS A 111 1.54 -9.64 10.03
C LYS A 111 0.80 -9.21 8.76
N ALA A 112 0.21 -8.01 8.74
CA ALA A 112 -0.51 -7.52 7.58
C ALA A 112 0.42 -7.32 6.37
N ASN A 113 1.63 -6.79 6.58
CA ASN A 113 2.62 -6.63 5.53
C ASN A 113 3.16 -7.97 5.01
N GLU A 114 3.36 -8.98 5.89
CA GLU A 114 3.74 -10.32 5.42
C GLU A 114 2.62 -10.99 4.62
N ALA A 115 1.36 -10.72 4.94
CA ALA A 115 0.24 -11.17 4.12
C ALA A 115 0.28 -10.56 2.71
N LEU A 116 0.68 -9.28 2.56
CA LEU A 116 0.91 -8.68 1.24
C LEU A 116 2.05 -9.36 0.48
N ASN A 117 3.15 -9.72 1.15
CA ASN A 117 4.26 -10.46 0.56
C ASN A 117 3.78 -11.81 0.01
N LYS A 118 2.98 -12.56 0.78
CA LYS A 118 2.42 -13.84 0.35
C LYS A 118 1.38 -13.68 -0.76
N ALA A 119 0.57 -12.62 -0.72
CA ALA A 119 -0.38 -12.31 -1.78
C ALA A 119 0.34 -12.05 -3.11
N ALA A 120 1.41 -11.26 -3.12
CA ALA A 120 2.21 -11.01 -4.31
C ALA A 120 2.79 -12.31 -4.90
N GLN A 121 3.38 -13.17 -4.04
CA GLN A 121 3.92 -14.46 -4.47
C GLN A 121 2.87 -15.39 -5.08
N LEU A 122 1.67 -15.45 -4.46
CA LEU A 122 0.57 -16.26 -4.96
C LEU A 122 0.05 -15.74 -6.31
N LEU A 123 -0.16 -14.43 -6.40
CA LEU A 123 -0.69 -13.77 -7.59
C LEU A 123 0.30 -13.85 -8.76
N SER A 124 1.59 -13.72 -8.53
CA SER A 124 2.63 -13.87 -9.57
C SER A 124 2.58 -15.24 -10.25
N ARG A 125 2.23 -16.29 -9.50
CA ARG A 125 2.04 -17.64 -10.06
C ARG A 125 0.74 -17.78 -10.85
N ARG A 126 -0.30 -17.05 -10.44
CA ARG A 126 -1.64 -17.10 -11.08
C ARG A 126 -1.76 -16.18 -12.29
N LEU A 127 -0.97 -15.13 -12.33
CA LEU A 127 -1.00 -14.07 -13.36
C LEU A 127 0.39 -13.92 -14.00
N PRO A 128 0.89 -14.93 -14.72
CA PRO A 128 2.24 -14.92 -15.28
C PRO A 128 2.46 -13.83 -16.34
N HIS A 129 1.38 -13.22 -16.82
CA HIS A 129 1.40 -12.10 -17.76
C HIS A 129 1.59 -10.74 -17.10
N ALA A 130 1.51 -10.67 -15.77
CA ALA A 130 1.62 -9.42 -15.00
C ALA A 130 2.85 -9.43 -14.10
N ARG A 131 3.49 -8.26 -13.96
CA ARG A 131 4.56 -8.04 -12.98
C ARG A 131 3.98 -7.68 -11.63
N LEU A 132 4.19 -8.50 -10.62
CA LEU A 132 3.64 -8.31 -9.29
C LEU A 132 4.76 -8.35 -8.25
N ALA A 133 4.82 -7.33 -7.42
CA ALA A 133 5.80 -7.24 -6.34
C ALA A 133 5.17 -6.74 -5.05
N ALA A 134 5.60 -7.27 -3.92
CA ALA A 134 5.46 -6.62 -2.63
C ALA A 134 6.83 -6.07 -2.23
N ILE A 135 6.90 -4.78 -1.99
CA ILE A 135 8.14 -4.08 -1.69
C ILE A 135 8.22 -3.86 -0.18
N GLY A 136 9.20 -4.47 0.44
CA GLY A 136 9.47 -4.34 1.88
C GLY A 136 10.18 -3.04 2.23
N TRP A 137 9.47 -1.93 2.13
CA TRP A 137 10.02 -0.60 2.37
C TRP A 137 10.60 -0.43 3.78
N GLY A 138 11.72 0.27 3.86
CA GLY A 138 12.16 0.96 5.07
C GLY A 138 11.38 2.27 5.30
N PRO A 139 11.75 3.06 6.31
CA PRO A 139 11.12 4.36 6.56
C PRO A 139 11.47 5.34 5.44
N TRP A 140 10.46 6.09 4.97
CA TRP A 140 10.65 7.13 3.96
C TRP A 140 10.89 8.48 4.62
N ASP A 141 11.68 9.35 3.99
CA ASP A 141 11.88 10.73 4.42
C ASP A 141 10.64 11.58 4.07
N GLY A 142 9.56 11.34 4.76
CA GLY A 142 8.26 11.98 4.59
C GLY A 142 7.08 11.05 4.89
N GLY A 143 5.87 11.50 4.61
CA GLY A 143 4.65 10.74 4.85
C GLY A 143 4.41 10.43 6.33
N MET A 144 4.55 9.17 6.73
CA MET A 144 4.35 8.73 8.13
C MET A 144 5.53 9.05 9.05
N VAL A 145 6.72 9.31 8.49
CA VAL A 145 7.92 9.67 9.26
C VAL A 145 7.94 11.19 9.44
N THR A 146 7.54 11.63 10.63
CA THR A 146 7.59 13.03 11.02
C THR A 146 9.00 13.42 11.44
N ASP A 147 9.30 14.72 11.47
CA ASP A 147 10.62 15.22 11.89
C ASP A 147 11.00 14.77 13.31
N SER A 148 10.00 14.55 14.18
CA SER A 148 10.21 14.02 15.53
C SER A 148 10.65 12.55 15.57
N LEU A 149 10.36 11.77 14.54
CA LEU A 149 10.75 10.36 14.44
C LEU A 149 12.11 10.15 13.78
N LYS A 150 12.61 11.12 13.01
CA LYS A 150 13.90 11.01 12.30
C LYS A 150 15.07 10.72 13.26
N PRO A 151 15.23 11.43 14.39
CA PRO A 151 16.30 11.13 15.34
C PRO A 151 16.26 9.71 15.92
N LEU A 152 15.05 9.13 16.05
CA LEU A 152 14.88 7.77 16.53
C LEU A 152 15.43 6.76 15.51
N PHE A 153 15.10 6.92 14.23
CA PHE A 153 15.64 6.06 13.17
C PHE A 153 17.16 6.21 13.05
N GLU A 154 17.68 7.42 13.16
CA GLU A 154 19.12 7.67 13.16
C GLU A 154 19.82 6.96 14.32
N ALA A 155 19.27 7.04 15.54
CA ALA A 155 19.79 6.34 16.71
C ALA A 155 19.74 4.81 16.57
N GLU A 156 18.76 4.28 15.83
CA GLU A 156 18.65 2.87 15.48
C GLU A 156 19.56 2.44 14.32
N GLY A 157 20.30 3.37 13.71
CA GLY A 157 21.13 3.10 12.53
C GLY A 157 20.32 2.82 11.26
N VAL A 158 19.06 3.26 11.21
CA VAL A 158 18.15 3.02 10.08
C VAL A 158 18.12 4.25 9.19
N GLY A 159 18.62 4.13 7.96
CA GLY A 159 18.56 5.19 6.95
C GLY A 159 17.15 5.44 6.43
N LEU A 160 16.85 6.69 6.14
CA LEU A 160 15.59 7.07 5.52
C LEU A 160 15.69 6.99 3.99
N ILE A 161 14.60 6.55 3.35
CA ILE A 161 14.49 6.48 1.89
C ILE A 161 14.01 7.85 1.39
N GLY A 162 14.83 8.55 0.59
CA GLY A 162 14.42 9.79 -0.05
C GLY A 162 13.26 9.57 -1.03
N LEU A 163 12.32 10.52 -1.09
CA LEU A 163 11.10 10.39 -1.90
C LEU A 163 11.41 10.14 -3.39
N GLU A 164 12.39 10.83 -3.94
CA GLU A 164 12.80 10.68 -5.33
C GLU A 164 13.40 9.29 -5.59
N ALA A 165 14.34 8.86 -4.74
CA ALA A 165 14.98 7.56 -4.87
C ALA A 165 13.98 6.40 -4.73
N GLY A 166 13.05 6.50 -3.77
CA GLY A 166 11.99 5.51 -3.60
C GLY A 166 11.01 5.49 -4.77
N GLY A 167 10.66 6.64 -5.31
CA GLY A 167 9.84 6.76 -6.52
C GLY A 167 10.52 6.13 -7.74
N ALA A 168 11.80 6.39 -7.96
CA ALA A 168 12.59 5.79 -9.04
C ALA A 168 12.65 4.26 -8.93
N LEU A 169 12.84 3.74 -7.72
CA LEU A 169 12.84 2.29 -7.48
C LEU A 169 11.48 1.64 -7.78
N LEU A 170 10.38 2.35 -7.51
CA LEU A 170 9.03 1.81 -7.76
C LEU A 170 8.74 1.59 -9.26
N VAL A 171 9.35 2.38 -10.14
CA VAL A 171 9.10 2.34 -11.59
C VAL A 171 10.18 1.59 -12.39
N SER A 172 11.26 1.14 -11.74
CA SER A 172 12.32 0.32 -12.34
C SER A 172 11.91 -1.15 -12.43
#